data_bf04bc43b2e12e2dc03f426b1f0b5a33
#
_entry.id   bf04bc43b2e12e2dc03f426b1f0b5a33
#
_cell.length_a   1.000
_cell.length_b   1.000
_cell.length_c   1.000
_cell.angle_alpha   90.00
_cell.angle_beta   90.00
_cell.angle_gamma   90.00
#
_symmetry.space_group_name_H-M   'P 1'
#
loop_
_entity.id
_entity.type
_entity.pdbx_description
1 polymer ?
#
loop_
_entity_poly.entity_id
_entity_poly.type
_entity_poly.pdbx_seq_one_letter_code
_entity_poly.pdbx_strand_id
1 'polypeptide(L)'
;FNPDIVALLPAGHDSTAELLNARGWVDLLIPRGGRGLIDFVRQHATIPVIETGAGVCHTYFDEYGDLEKGKAIIRNAKTRRVSVCNALDCLLVHWKQLENLPELCKPLADFSVTIYADTASYEALKGSYPSELLQRSTEQDYGTEYLDYKMSVCASTSLQGAVDHITKYGSGHSECIITEK
;
A
#
# COMPACT_ATOMS: atom_id res chain seq x y z
N PHE A 1 35.79 -13.38 14.80
CA PHE A 1 35.09 -13.37 13.53
C PHE A 1 36.01 -12.80 12.45
N ASN A 2 36.03 -13.40 11.26
CA ASN A 2 36.75 -12.85 10.11
C ASN A 2 36.05 -11.55 9.66
N PRO A 3 36.75 -10.40 9.55
CA PRO A 3 36.12 -9.14 9.08
C PRO A 3 35.62 -9.21 7.63
N ASP A 4 36.15 -10.15 6.84
CA ASP A 4 35.77 -10.32 5.43
C ASP A 4 34.43 -11.04 5.23
N ILE A 5 33.70 -11.39 6.31
CA ILE A 5 32.35 -11.99 6.22
C ILE A 5 31.34 -11.02 5.64
N VAL A 6 31.55 -9.70 5.82
CA VAL A 6 30.68 -8.64 5.30
C VAL A 6 31.52 -7.61 4.54
N ALA A 7 31.17 -7.33 3.32
CA ALA A 7 31.81 -6.31 2.50
C ALA A 7 30.77 -5.30 2.02
N LEU A 8 31.16 -4.02 2.02
CA LEU A 8 30.36 -2.94 1.42
C LEU A 8 30.91 -2.65 0.03
N LEU A 9 30.05 -2.76 -0.96
CA LEU A 9 30.39 -2.37 -2.33
C LEU A 9 30.35 -0.86 -2.51
N PRO A 10 31.10 -0.28 -3.47
CA PRO A 10 30.96 1.12 -3.83
C PRO A 10 29.52 1.47 -4.19
N ALA A 11 29.06 2.63 -3.74
CA ALA A 11 27.73 3.13 -4.10
C ALA A 11 27.70 3.51 -5.58
N GLY A 12 26.72 3.01 -6.34
CA GLY A 12 26.52 3.40 -7.73
C GLY A 12 25.80 2.35 -8.56
N HIS A 13 25.25 2.79 -9.69
CA HIS A 13 24.53 1.92 -10.62
C HIS A 13 25.46 0.90 -11.29
N ASP A 14 26.72 1.27 -11.56
CA ASP A 14 27.71 0.40 -12.22
C ASP A 14 28.03 -0.80 -11.33
N SER A 15 28.31 -0.58 -10.04
CA SER A 15 28.57 -1.67 -9.08
C SER A 15 27.35 -2.59 -8.93
N THR A 16 26.13 -2.05 -8.98
CA THR A 16 24.92 -2.85 -8.98
C THR A 16 24.82 -3.69 -10.24
N ALA A 17 25.05 -3.12 -11.42
CA ALA A 17 25.00 -3.85 -12.68
C ALA A 17 26.04 -4.99 -12.77
N GLU A 18 27.25 -4.76 -12.28
CA GLU A 18 28.30 -5.79 -12.17
C GLU A 18 27.86 -6.92 -11.23
N LEU A 19 27.30 -6.58 -10.07
CA LEU A 19 26.82 -7.55 -9.08
C LEU A 19 25.71 -8.46 -9.64
N LEU A 20 24.77 -7.91 -10.42
CA LEU A 20 23.67 -8.66 -11.02
C LEU A 20 24.16 -9.77 -11.98
N ASN A 21 25.38 -9.64 -12.48
CA ASN A 21 25.98 -10.55 -13.45
C ASN A 21 27.20 -11.34 -12.89
N ALA A 22 27.49 -11.24 -11.59
CA ALA A 22 28.67 -11.84 -10.97
C ALA A 22 28.51 -13.36 -10.73
N ARG A 23 28.16 -14.11 -11.77
CA ARG A 23 28.02 -15.58 -11.71
C ARG A 23 29.32 -16.24 -11.24
N GLY A 24 29.17 -17.20 -10.34
CA GLY A 24 30.33 -17.92 -9.75
C GLY A 24 31.01 -17.17 -8.60
N TRP A 25 30.60 -15.92 -8.34
CA TRP A 25 31.04 -15.11 -7.22
C TRP A 25 29.91 -14.82 -6.25
N VAL A 26 28.65 -14.75 -6.74
CA VAL A 26 27.45 -14.49 -5.98
C VAL A 26 26.44 -15.59 -6.25
N ASP A 27 25.97 -16.24 -5.19
CA ASP A 27 25.00 -17.34 -5.28
C ASP A 27 23.56 -16.86 -5.28
N LEU A 28 23.28 -15.73 -4.60
CA LEU A 28 21.92 -15.23 -4.38
C LEU A 28 21.91 -13.71 -4.22
N LEU A 29 20.91 -13.08 -4.81
CA LEU A 29 20.61 -11.65 -4.64
C LEU A 29 19.32 -11.47 -3.81
N ILE A 30 19.36 -10.57 -2.85
CA ILE A 30 18.18 -10.16 -2.06
C ILE A 30 18.06 -8.65 -2.16
N PRO A 31 17.41 -8.13 -3.22
CA PRO A 31 17.25 -6.69 -3.40
C PRO A 31 16.32 -6.10 -2.34
N ARG A 32 16.65 -4.89 -1.89
CA ARG A 32 15.84 -4.08 -0.98
C ARG A 32 15.77 -2.66 -1.52
N GLY A 33 14.57 -2.14 -1.72
CA GLY A 33 14.35 -0.79 -2.26
C GLY A 33 12.97 -0.62 -2.86
N GLY A 34 12.74 0.50 -3.50
CA GLY A 34 11.48 0.79 -4.18
C GLY A 34 11.27 -0.09 -5.42
N ARG A 35 10.03 -0.13 -5.91
CA ARG A 35 9.58 -0.98 -7.04
C ARG A 35 10.50 -0.90 -8.26
N GLY A 36 10.96 0.29 -8.61
CA GLY A 36 11.87 0.46 -9.77
C GLY A 36 13.18 -0.31 -9.64
N LEU A 37 13.79 -0.37 -8.43
CA LEU A 37 14.99 -1.18 -8.20
C LEU A 37 14.66 -2.68 -8.28
N ILE A 38 13.56 -3.11 -7.67
CA ILE A 38 13.16 -4.53 -7.69
C ILE A 38 12.91 -4.98 -9.12
N ASP A 39 12.14 -4.21 -9.90
CA ASP A 39 11.86 -4.52 -11.31
C ASP A 39 13.14 -4.53 -12.15
N PHE A 40 14.06 -3.60 -11.90
CA PHE A 40 15.36 -3.56 -12.58
C PHE A 40 16.18 -4.83 -12.29
N VAL A 41 16.29 -5.22 -11.01
CA VAL A 41 17.02 -6.44 -10.61
C VAL A 41 16.39 -7.67 -11.26
N ARG A 42 15.06 -7.78 -11.22
CA ARG A 42 14.34 -8.93 -11.79
C ARG A 42 14.56 -9.08 -13.29
N GLN A 43 14.65 -7.96 -14.02
CA GLN A 43 14.84 -7.96 -15.47
C GLN A 43 16.29 -8.21 -15.90
N HIS A 44 17.27 -7.83 -15.06
CA HIS A 44 18.67 -7.80 -15.46
C HIS A 44 19.56 -8.80 -14.71
N ALA A 45 19.09 -9.38 -13.61
CA ALA A 45 19.90 -10.35 -12.86
C ALA A 45 20.06 -11.66 -13.64
N THR A 46 21.26 -12.15 -13.69
CA THR A 46 21.61 -13.47 -14.23
C THR A 46 21.85 -14.50 -13.13
N ILE A 47 21.74 -14.09 -11.87
CA ILE A 47 21.90 -14.84 -10.64
C ILE A 47 20.52 -15.02 -10.00
N PRO A 48 20.26 -16.09 -9.23
CA PRO A 48 19.02 -16.26 -8.50
C PRO A 48 18.67 -15.06 -7.62
N VAL A 49 17.40 -14.63 -7.63
CA VAL A 49 16.90 -13.47 -6.89
C VAL A 49 15.78 -13.91 -5.95
N ILE A 50 15.87 -13.53 -4.68
CA ILE A 50 14.74 -13.56 -3.75
C ILE A 50 14.30 -12.12 -3.53
N GLU A 51 13.18 -11.73 -4.12
CA GLU A 51 12.61 -10.40 -3.97
C GLU A 51 11.41 -10.40 -3.02
N THR A 52 11.20 -9.28 -2.36
CA THR A 52 9.92 -8.96 -1.72
C THR A 52 9.16 -8.04 -2.66
N GLY A 53 7.94 -8.42 -3.04
CA GLY A 53 7.06 -7.57 -3.82
C GLY A 53 6.72 -6.24 -3.13
N ALA A 54 6.06 -5.34 -3.83
CA ALA A 54 5.46 -4.14 -3.25
C ALA A 54 4.46 -4.52 -2.14
N GLY A 55 4.32 -3.70 -1.13
CA GLY A 55 3.37 -3.90 -0.04
C GLY A 55 2.10 -3.08 -0.27
N VAL A 56 1.24 -3.44 -1.22
CA VAL A 56 -0.07 -2.79 -1.38
C VAL A 56 -1.04 -3.39 -0.39
N CYS A 57 -1.35 -2.64 0.66
CA CYS A 57 -2.14 -3.12 1.80
C CYS A 57 -3.56 -2.56 1.79
N HIS A 58 -4.55 -3.44 1.98
CA HIS A 58 -5.96 -3.06 2.04
C HIS A 58 -6.52 -3.20 3.46
N THR A 59 -7.47 -2.33 3.77
CA THR A 59 -8.37 -2.49 4.91
C THR A 59 -9.80 -2.46 4.39
N TYR A 60 -10.58 -3.49 4.71
CA TYR A 60 -12.01 -3.52 4.43
C TYR A 60 -12.81 -3.15 5.66
N PHE A 61 -13.59 -2.08 5.58
CA PHE A 61 -14.57 -1.68 6.58
C PHE A 61 -15.92 -2.29 6.21
N ASP A 62 -16.29 -3.33 6.96
CA ASP A 62 -17.46 -4.16 6.70
C ASP A 62 -18.78 -3.47 7.10
N GLU A 63 -19.92 -4.01 6.65
CA GLU A 63 -21.25 -3.52 7.05
C GLU A 63 -21.50 -3.55 8.57
N TYR A 64 -20.79 -4.41 9.29
CA TYR A 64 -20.83 -4.55 10.74
C TYR A 64 -19.63 -3.89 11.44
N GLY A 65 -18.89 -3.05 10.76
CA GLY A 65 -17.75 -2.34 11.32
C GLY A 65 -18.19 -1.30 12.36
N ASP A 66 -17.52 -1.31 13.53
CA ASP A 66 -17.70 -0.26 14.55
C ASP A 66 -16.99 1.02 14.10
N LEU A 67 -17.73 2.13 14.09
CA LEU A 67 -17.24 3.41 13.55
C LEU A 67 -16.05 3.96 14.36
N GLU A 68 -16.10 3.91 15.69
CA GLU A 68 -15.05 4.51 16.52
C GLU A 68 -13.75 3.66 16.46
N LYS A 69 -13.89 2.34 16.46
CA LYS A 69 -12.75 1.45 16.21
C LYS A 69 -12.17 1.66 14.80
N GLY A 70 -13.06 1.77 13.80
CA GLY A 70 -12.67 2.02 12.40
C GLY A 70 -11.85 3.29 12.25
N LYS A 71 -12.29 4.40 12.80
CA LYS A 71 -11.55 5.69 12.81
C LYS A 71 -10.15 5.53 13.39
N ALA A 72 -10.04 4.89 14.55
CA ALA A 72 -8.76 4.70 15.24
C ALA A 72 -7.82 3.79 14.43
N ILE A 73 -8.34 2.67 13.89
CA ILE A 73 -7.56 1.69 13.11
C ILE A 73 -7.09 2.30 11.79
N ILE A 74 -7.98 2.91 11.00
CA ILE A 74 -7.67 3.51 9.70
C ILE A 74 -6.66 4.64 9.86
N ARG A 75 -6.88 5.53 10.84
CA ARG A 75 -5.91 6.58 11.16
C ARG A 75 -4.54 5.98 11.48
N ASN A 76 -4.45 5.03 12.39
CA ASN A 76 -3.18 4.41 12.76
C ASN A 76 -2.52 3.71 11.57
N ALA A 77 -3.28 2.90 10.81
CA ALA A 77 -2.76 2.15 9.67
C ALA A 77 -2.16 3.06 8.60
N LYS A 78 -2.76 4.24 8.35
CA LYS A 78 -2.25 5.18 7.35
C LYS A 78 -1.18 6.13 7.90
N THR A 79 -1.31 6.61 9.16
CA THR A 79 -0.52 7.79 9.57
C THR A 79 0.60 7.48 10.56
N ARG A 80 0.65 6.28 11.14
CA ARG A 80 1.72 5.90 12.09
C ARG A 80 3.11 5.99 11.44
N ARG A 81 3.26 5.46 10.24
CA ARG A 81 4.49 5.49 9.44
C ARG A 81 4.17 5.14 7.99
N VAL A 82 4.16 6.12 7.11
CA VAL A 82 3.76 5.93 5.71
C VAL A 82 4.80 5.20 4.86
N SER A 83 6.08 5.23 5.26
CA SER A 83 7.19 4.66 4.48
C SER A 83 7.45 3.17 4.76
N VAL A 84 6.51 2.46 5.34
CA VAL A 84 6.62 1.01 5.59
C VAL A 84 5.64 0.24 4.73
N CYS A 85 6.03 -0.97 4.34
CA CYS A 85 5.29 -1.86 3.44
C CYS A 85 3.91 -2.31 3.95
N ASN A 86 3.59 -2.12 5.24
CA ASN A 86 2.28 -2.42 5.83
C ASN A 86 1.46 -1.16 6.17
N ALA A 87 1.81 -0.01 5.61
CA ALA A 87 0.96 1.17 5.67
C ALA A 87 -0.30 0.95 4.81
N LEU A 88 -1.42 1.50 5.23
CA LEU A 88 -2.67 1.41 4.48
C LEU A 88 -2.56 2.17 3.14
N ASP A 89 -2.80 1.47 2.03
CA ASP A 89 -2.82 2.06 0.69
C ASP A 89 -4.21 2.14 0.09
N CYS A 90 -5.08 1.16 0.39
CA CYS A 90 -6.45 1.15 -0.11
C CYS A 90 -7.45 0.82 1.01
N LEU A 91 -8.41 1.71 1.21
CA LEU A 91 -9.57 1.48 2.09
C LEU A 91 -10.77 1.06 1.24
N LEU A 92 -11.26 -0.16 1.49
CA LEU A 92 -12.52 -0.63 0.95
C LEU A 92 -13.61 -0.42 1.98
N VAL A 93 -14.74 0.16 1.57
CA VAL A 93 -15.87 0.45 2.47
C VAL A 93 -17.11 -0.25 1.95
N HIS A 94 -17.76 -1.02 2.80
CA HIS A 94 -19.06 -1.60 2.44
C HIS A 94 -20.06 -0.48 2.10
N TRP A 95 -20.83 -0.62 1.02
CA TRP A 95 -21.71 0.42 0.52
C TRP A 95 -22.72 0.95 1.55
N LYS A 96 -23.17 0.10 2.49
CA LYS A 96 -24.05 0.51 3.61
C LYS A 96 -23.37 1.43 4.61
N GLN A 97 -22.07 1.53 4.58
CA GLN A 97 -21.25 2.35 5.47
C GLN A 97 -20.77 3.65 4.80
N LEU A 98 -21.17 3.91 3.55
CA LEU A 98 -20.76 5.13 2.84
C LEU A 98 -21.18 6.42 3.55
N GLU A 99 -22.31 6.42 4.26
CA GLU A 99 -22.74 7.56 5.08
C GLU A 99 -21.77 7.85 6.24
N ASN A 100 -21.05 6.84 6.74
CA ASN A 100 -20.07 6.93 7.80
C ASN A 100 -18.64 7.24 7.28
N LEU A 101 -18.42 7.18 5.97
CA LEU A 101 -17.10 7.39 5.36
C LEU A 101 -16.50 8.77 5.69
N PRO A 102 -17.26 9.88 5.74
CA PRO A 102 -16.73 11.17 6.18
C PRO A 102 -16.12 11.12 7.59
N GLU A 103 -16.79 10.50 8.55
CA GLU A 103 -16.29 10.37 9.90
C GLU A 103 -15.11 9.41 10.01
N LEU A 104 -15.09 8.31 9.22
CA LEU A 104 -13.95 7.39 9.14
C LEU A 104 -12.68 8.10 8.66
N CYS A 105 -12.81 8.97 7.65
CA CYS A 105 -11.67 9.65 7.03
C CYS A 105 -11.28 10.96 7.70
N LYS A 106 -12.16 11.57 8.52
CA LYS A 106 -11.92 12.85 9.17
C LYS A 106 -10.57 12.97 9.88
N PRO A 107 -10.10 11.98 10.68
CA PRO A 107 -8.80 12.06 11.34
C PRO A 107 -7.60 12.06 10.38
N LEU A 108 -7.79 11.68 9.13
CA LEU A 108 -6.72 11.67 8.12
C LEU A 108 -6.40 13.07 7.60
N ALA A 109 -7.36 13.99 7.65
CA ALA A 109 -7.18 15.38 7.23
C ALA A 109 -6.13 16.11 8.09
N ASP A 110 -6.02 15.79 9.38
CA ASP A 110 -5.01 16.35 10.29
C ASP A 110 -3.58 16.04 9.85
N PHE A 111 -3.40 15.01 9.03
CA PHE A 111 -2.12 14.58 8.47
C PHE A 111 -1.99 14.92 6.97
N SER A 112 -2.91 15.72 6.43
CA SER A 112 -2.94 16.10 5.02
C SER A 112 -2.92 14.88 4.07
N VAL A 113 -3.62 13.80 4.42
CA VAL A 113 -3.70 12.60 3.58
C VAL A 113 -4.51 12.89 2.32
N THR A 114 -3.91 12.73 1.15
CA THR A 114 -4.64 12.81 -0.12
C THR A 114 -5.41 11.52 -0.35
N ILE A 115 -6.70 11.63 -0.62
CA ILE A 115 -7.59 10.50 -0.90
C ILE A 115 -7.96 10.48 -2.39
N TYR A 116 -7.69 9.36 -3.06
CA TYR A 116 -8.15 9.03 -4.40
C TYR A 116 -9.38 8.13 -4.27
N ALA A 117 -10.56 8.66 -4.52
CA ALA A 117 -11.82 7.99 -4.25
C ALA A 117 -12.57 7.60 -5.54
N ASP A 118 -13.20 6.42 -5.54
CA ASP A 118 -14.16 6.05 -6.57
C ASP A 118 -15.36 7.02 -6.59
N THR A 119 -16.24 6.89 -7.55
CA THR A 119 -17.37 7.83 -7.71
C THR A 119 -18.25 7.88 -6.48
N ALA A 120 -18.59 6.74 -5.87
CA ALA A 120 -19.47 6.68 -4.71
C ALA A 120 -18.81 7.26 -3.45
N SER A 121 -17.55 6.86 -3.21
CA SER A 121 -16.76 7.37 -2.07
C SER A 121 -16.42 8.85 -2.21
N TYR A 122 -16.16 9.32 -3.43
CA TYR A 122 -15.93 10.74 -3.71
C TYR A 122 -17.16 11.59 -3.36
N GLU A 123 -18.34 11.19 -3.81
CA GLU A 123 -19.58 11.95 -3.51
C GLU A 123 -19.88 11.91 -2.00
N ALA A 124 -19.59 10.81 -1.30
CA ALA A 124 -19.75 10.72 0.15
C ALA A 124 -18.78 11.64 0.92
N LEU A 125 -17.54 11.81 0.44
CA LEU A 125 -16.53 12.65 1.07
C LEU A 125 -16.63 14.14 0.71
N LYS A 126 -17.26 14.44 -0.42
CA LYS A 126 -17.36 15.79 -0.96
C LYS A 126 -18.07 16.75 0.02
N GLY A 127 -17.39 17.86 0.33
CA GLY A 127 -17.87 18.86 1.28
C GLY A 127 -17.61 18.53 2.75
N SER A 128 -17.18 17.30 3.07
CA SER A 128 -16.80 16.86 4.43
C SER A 128 -15.31 16.62 4.60
N TYR A 129 -14.59 16.35 3.50
CA TYR A 129 -13.14 16.21 3.47
C TYR A 129 -12.52 17.40 2.72
N PRO A 130 -11.30 17.88 3.06
CA PRO A 130 -10.67 19.02 2.37
C PRO A 130 -10.60 18.80 0.85
N SER A 131 -11.11 19.77 0.09
CA SER A 131 -11.26 19.62 -1.37
C SER A 131 -9.93 19.48 -2.11
N GLU A 132 -8.87 20.10 -1.60
CA GLU A 132 -7.51 20.02 -2.12
C GLU A 132 -6.85 18.64 -1.90
N LEU A 133 -7.35 17.86 -0.93
CA LEU A 133 -6.89 16.53 -0.59
C LEU A 133 -7.78 15.41 -1.14
N LEU A 134 -8.88 15.75 -1.82
CA LEU A 134 -9.84 14.78 -2.37
C LEU A 134 -9.79 14.76 -3.89
N GLN A 135 -9.43 13.63 -4.46
CA GLN A 135 -9.32 13.43 -5.90
C GLN A 135 -10.13 12.21 -6.35
N ARG A 136 -10.50 12.17 -7.64
CA ARG A 136 -11.09 10.96 -8.22
C ARG A 136 -10.00 9.94 -8.53
N SER A 137 -10.26 8.70 -8.15
CA SER A 137 -9.35 7.59 -8.44
C SER A 137 -9.39 7.17 -9.90
N THR A 138 -8.29 6.62 -10.33
CA THR A 138 -8.15 5.80 -11.54
C THR A 138 -7.94 4.33 -11.14
N GLU A 139 -7.98 3.41 -12.09
CA GLU A 139 -7.73 1.99 -11.80
C GLU A 139 -6.33 1.74 -11.22
N GLN A 140 -5.35 2.54 -11.63
CA GLN A 140 -3.97 2.43 -11.17
C GLN A 140 -3.82 2.74 -9.67
N ASP A 141 -4.66 3.61 -9.12
CA ASP A 141 -4.58 4.04 -7.72
C ASP A 141 -4.83 2.90 -6.73
N TYR A 142 -5.61 1.88 -7.13
CA TYR A 142 -5.95 0.75 -6.25
C TYR A 142 -4.82 -0.26 -6.06
N GLY A 143 -3.87 -0.32 -6.99
CA GLY A 143 -2.69 -1.20 -6.94
C GLY A 143 -1.38 -0.45 -6.68
N THR A 144 -1.46 0.76 -6.12
CA THR A 144 -0.30 1.61 -5.86
C THR A 144 0.13 1.52 -4.40
N GLU A 145 1.39 1.13 -4.16
CA GLU A 145 2.07 1.33 -2.89
C GLU A 145 2.52 2.79 -2.81
N TYR A 146 1.81 3.60 -2.03
CA TYR A 146 2.04 5.06 -2.03
C TYR A 146 3.30 5.48 -1.27
N LEU A 147 3.65 4.80 -0.17
CA LEU A 147 4.76 5.17 0.72
C LEU A 147 4.73 6.66 1.15
N ASP A 148 3.55 7.26 1.16
CA ASP A 148 3.29 8.68 1.36
C ASP A 148 1.94 8.88 2.07
N TYR A 149 1.62 10.09 2.47
CA TYR A 149 0.30 10.48 2.97
C TYR A 149 -0.72 10.54 1.82
N LYS A 150 -0.88 9.41 1.14
CA LYS A 150 -1.81 9.18 0.04
C LYS A 150 -2.45 7.81 0.19
N MET A 151 -3.70 7.68 -0.20
CA MET A 151 -4.40 6.39 -0.23
C MET A 151 -5.55 6.42 -1.23
N SER A 152 -5.98 5.25 -1.67
CA SER A 152 -7.22 5.09 -2.42
C SER A 152 -8.38 4.67 -1.52
N VAL A 153 -9.61 5.01 -1.94
CA VAL A 153 -10.84 4.60 -1.28
C VAL A 153 -11.83 4.09 -2.32
N CYS A 154 -12.40 2.92 -2.10
CA CYS A 154 -13.36 2.31 -3.00
C CYS A 154 -14.54 1.70 -2.23
N ALA A 155 -15.75 1.89 -2.75
CA ALA A 155 -16.94 1.25 -2.23
C ALA A 155 -17.02 -0.20 -2.69
N SER A 156 -17.41 -1.11 -1.80
CA SER A 156 -17.68 -2.52 -2.11
C SER A 156 -19.13 -2.87 -1.81
N THR A 157 -19.75 -3.66 -2.67
CA THR A 157 -21.13 -4.10 -2.50
C THR A 157 -21.29 -5.28 -1.56
N SER A 158 -20.20 -5.99 -1.25
CA SER A 158 -20.19 -7.18 -0.42
C SER A 158 -18.78 -7.53 0.05
N LEU A 159 -18.66 -8.45 1.01
CA LEU A 159 -17.37 -9.05 1.40
C LEU A 159 -16.69 -9.72 0.18
N GLN A 160 -17.44 -10.45 -0.64
CA GLN A 160 -16.86 -11.09 -1.85
C GLN A 160 -16.31 -10.04 -2.81
N GLY A 161 -17.03 -8.93 -3.04
CA GLY A 161 -16.54 -7.83 -3.87
C GLY A 161 -15.25 -7.21 -3.32
N ALA A 162 -15.10 -7.11 -1.99
CA ALA A 162 -13.86 -6.66 -1.36
C ALA A 162 -12.71 -7.67 -1.58
N VAL A 163 -12.98 -8.96 -1.43
CA VAL A 163 -12.00 -10.03 -1.70
C VAL A 163 -11.56 -10.04 -3.16
N ASP A 164 -12.49 -9.88 -4.09
CA ASP A 164 -12.19 -9.82 -5.53
C ASP A 164 -11.32 -8.60 -5.87
N HIS A 165 -11.62 -7.44 -5.26
CA HIS A 165 -10.82 -6.23 -5.40
C HIS A 165 -9.39 -6.45 -4.88
N ILE A 166 -9.25 -6.97 -3.65
CA ILE A 166 -7.95 -7.28 -3.04
C ILE A 166 -7.16 -8.28 -3.89
N THR A 167 -7.83 -9.32 -4.40
CA THR A 167 -7.19 -10.31 -5.27
C THR A 167 -6.65 -9.69 -6.56
N LYS A 168 -7.36 -8.69 -7.11
CA LYS A 168 -6.95 -8.01 -8.35
C LYS A 168 -5.81 -7.02 -8.14
N TYR A 169 -5.84 -6.26 -7.05
CA TYR A 169 -4.97 -5.09 -6.86
C TYR A 169 -3.95 -5.25 -5.72
N GLY A 170 -4.18 -6.17 -4.80
CA GLY A 170 -3.30 -6.42 -3.67
C GLY A 170 -1.99 -7.11 -4.07
N SER A 171 -1.02 -7.01 -3.20
CA SER A 171 0.28 -7.65 -3.36
C SER A 171 0.40 -8.97 -2.57
N GLY A 172 -0.63 -9.36 -1.81
CA GLY A 172 -0.58 -10.50 -0.89
C GLY A 172 0.29 -10.26 0.34
N HIS A 173 0.51 -9.00 0.70
CA HIS A 173 1.37 -8.62 1.83
C HIS A 173 0.63 -8.59 3.17
N SER A 174 -0.35 -7.70 3.32
CA SER A 174 -1.11 -7.52 4.56
C SER A 174 -2.49 -6.98 4.27
N GLU A 175 -3.50 -7.69 4.74
CA GLU A 175 -4.89 -7.31 4.55
C GLU A 175 -5.63 -7.34 5.89
N CYS A 176 -6.62 -6.48 6.04
CA CYS A 176 -7.37 -6.33 7.28
C CYS A 176 -8.87 -6.20 6.98
N ILE A 177 -9.69 -6.77 7.85
CA ILE A 177 -11.13 -6.52 7.92
C ILE A 177 -11.49 -5.92 9.28
N ILE A 178 -12.34 -4.89 9.27
CA ILE A 178 -12.91 -4.29 10.47
C ILE A 178 -14.39 -4.67 10.49
N THR A 179 -14.74 -5.57 11.41
CA THR A 179 -16.09 -6.11 11.56
C THR A 179 -16.33 -6.56 13.01
N GLU A 180 -17.58 -6.54 13.47
CA GLU A 180 -18.03 -7.06 14.77
C GLU A 180 -18.74 -8.43 14.61
N LYS A 181 -18.69 -9.03 13.43
CA LYS A 181 -19.27 -10.34 13.14
C LYS A 181 -18.24 -11.37 12.80
#